data_57a26a14e434fc3fbb19bd9afd363638
#
_entry.id   57a26a14e434fc3fbb19bd9afd363638
#
_cell.length_a   1.000
_cell.length_b   1.000
_cell.length_c   1.000
_cell.angle_alpha   90.00
_cell.angle_beta   90.00
_cell.angle_gamma   90.00
#
_symmetry.space_group_name_H-M   'P 1'
#
loop_
_entity.id
_entity.type
_entity.pdbx_description
1 polymer ?
#
loop_
_entity_poly.entity_id
_entity_poly.type
_entity_poly.pdbx_seq_one_letter_code
_entity_poly.pdbx_strand_id
1 'polypeptide(L)'
;MTVVTVREVGMRFAQWSGFAQPFLALRAEVEQLRVDSEQLRAEVARLDADLDESRRLNLRAAELLDVVYEELGARRAGREETP
;
A
#
# COMPACT_ATOMS: atom_id res chain seq x y z
N MET A 1 -57.69 23.57 11.19
CA MET A 1 -56.56 23.74 10.31
C MET A 1 -55.44 24.42 11.04
N THR A 2 -54.42 23.67 11.32
CA THR A 2 -53.22 24.23 11.92
C THR A 2 -52.41 24.91 10.80
N VAL A 3 -52.33 26.21 10.88
CA VAL A 3 -51.46 26.98 10.01
C VAL A 3 -50.04 26.74 10.47
N VAL A 4 -49.27 25.99 9.69
CA VAL A 4 -47.86 25.82 9.96
C VAL A 4 -47.20 27.18 9.78
N THR A 5 -46.73 27.76 10.88
CA THR A 5 -46.07 29.05 10.83
C THR A 5 -44.68 28.91 10.18
N VAL A 6 -44.24 29.94 9.50
CA VAL A 6 -42.92 30.00 8.89
C VAL A 6 -41.82 29.67 9.92
N ARG A 7 -42.07 30.02 11.18
CA ARG A 7 -41.18 29.74 12.30
C ARG A 7 -41.00 28.23 12.56
N GLU A 8 -42.11 27.45 12.50
CA GLU A 8 -42.05 26.00 12.68
C GLU A 8 -41.33 25.31 11.53
N VAL A 9 -41.54 25.74 10.31
CA VAL A 9 -40.84 25.23 9.14
C VAL A 9 -39.33 25.55 9.23
N GLY A 10 -39.02 26.76 9.66
CA GLY A 10 -37.61 27.15 9.87
C GLY A 10 -36.92 26.33 10.94
N MET A 11 -37.59 26.02 12.06
CA MET A 11 -37.03 25.17 13.10
C MET A 11 -36.80 23.73 12.63
N ARG A 12 -37.71 23.16 11.87
CA ARG A 12 -37.56 21.81 11.30
C ARG A 12 -36.41 21.77 10.31
N PHE A 13 -36.29 22.78 9.48
CA PHE A 13 -35.18 22.88 8.53
C PHE A 13 -33.84 23.02 9.24
N ALA A 14 -33.78 23.84 10.31
CA ALA A 14 -32.56 24.00 11.10
C ALA A 14 -32.15 22.69 11.79
N GLN A 15 -33.10 21.93 12.32
CA GLN A 15 -32.86 20.60 12.90
C GLN A 15 -32.34 19.62 11.85
N TRP A 16 -32.98 19.61 10.67
CA TRP A 16 -32.53 18.74 9.58
C TRP A 16 -31.11 19.10 9.12
N SER A 17 -30.80 20.38 9.00
CA SER A 17 -29.45 20.84 8.65
C SER A 17 -28.43 20.44 9.71
N GLY A 18 -28.80 20.50 10.99
CA GLY A 18 -27.94 20.06 12.09
C GLY A 18 -27.62 18.57 12.07
N PHE A 19 -28.52 17.73 11.56
CA PHE A 19 -28.30 16.30 11.37
C PHE A 19 -27.54 16.01 10.07
N ALA A 20 -27.84 16.76 9.00
CA ALA A 20 -27.28 16.51 7.67
C ALA A 20 -25.77 16.80 7.62
N GLN A 21 -25.30 17.86 8.27
CA GLN A 21 -23.90 18.24 8.25
C GLN A 21 -22.96 17.19 8.86
N PRO A 22 -23.19 16.68 10.10
CA PRO A 22 -22.37 15.61 10.64
C PRO A 22 -22.43 14.33 9.81
N PHE A 23 -23.58 14.01 9.24
CA PHE A 23 -23.75 12.85 8.38
C PHE A 23 -22.93 12.99 7.09
N LEU A 24 -22.98 14.16 6.45
CA LEU A 24 -22.21 14.43 5.24
C LEU A 24 -20.70 14.45 5.52
N ALA A 25 -20.29 15.00 6.64
CA ALA A 25 -18.90 14.99 7.07
C ALA A 25 -18.40 13.55 7.30
N LEU A 26 -19.19 12.73 7.98
CA LEU A 26 -18.87 11.32 8.20
C LEU A 26 -18.77 10.56 6.89
N ARG A 27 -19.69 10.81 5.97
CA ARG A 27 -19.67 10.18 4.65
C ARG A 27 -18.42 10.57 3.86
N ALA A 28 -18.01 11.84 3.93
CA ALA A 28 -16.78 12.31 3.31
C ALA A 28 -15.55 11.64 3.92
N GLU A 29 -15.52 11.46 5.23
CA GLU A 29 -14.44 10.74 5.91
C GLU A 29 -14.38 9.27 5.50
N VAL A 30 -15.52 8.61 5.37
CA VAL A 30 -15.59 7.22 4.90
C VAL A 30 -15.07 7.10 3.47
N GLU A 31 -15.43 8.02 2.58
CA GLU A 31 -14.91 8.03 1.21
C GLU A 31 -13.40 8.27 1.19
N GLN A 32 -12.90 9.18 2.02
CA GLN A 32 -11.46 9.43 2.13
C GLN A 32 -10.71 8.20 2.65
N LEU A 33 -11.25 7.51 3.65
CA LEU A 33 -10.68 6.28 4.17
C LEU A 33 -10.67 5.17 3.12
N ARG A 34 -11.67 5.08 2.26
CA ARG A 34 -11.68 4.14 1.15
C ARG A 34 -10.55 4.42 0.17
N VAL A 35 -10.40 5.69 -0.21
CA VAL A 35 -9.32 6.09 -1.13
C VAL A 35 -7.96 5.79 -0.51
N ASP A 36 -7.76 6.13 0.75
CA ASP A 36 -6.52 5.87 1.47
C ASP A 36 -6.24 4.36 1.56
N SER A 37 -7.26 3.56 1.86
CA SER A 37 -7.15 2.11 1.92
C SER A 37 -6.76 1.50 0.57
N GLU A 38 -7.35 1.97 -0.53
CA GLU A 38 -7.01 1.53 -1.88
C GLU A 38 -5.57 1.90 -2.24
N GLN A 39 -5.15 3.11 -1.91
CA GLN A 39 -3.77 3.55 -2.13
C GLN A 39 -2.77 2.71 -1.34
N LEU A 40 -3.06 2.43 -0.07
CA LEU A 40 -2.21 1.59 0.76
C LEU A 40 -2.11 0.17 0.22
N ARG A 41 -3.21 -0.41 -0.25
CA ARG A 41 -3.21 -1.73 -0.89
C ARG A 41 -2.35 -1.75 -2.14
N ALA A 42 -2.44 -0.71 -2.96
CA ALA A 42 -1.62 -0.58 -4.15
C ALA A 42 -0.14 -0.45 -3.81
N GLU A 43 0.21 0.31 -2.77
CA GLU A 43 1.58 0.44 -2.29
C GLU A 43 2.11 -0.88 -1.74
N VAL A 44 1.33 -1.62 -0.97
CA VAL A 44 1.70 -2.93 -0.45
C VAL A 44 1.96 -3.90 -1.60
N ALA A 45 1.09 -3.93 -2.61
CA ALA A 45 1.27 -4.78 -3.78
C ALA A 45 2.56 -4.44 -4.53
N ARG A 46 2.88 -3.17 -4.68
CA ARG A 46 4.12 -2.72 -5.32
C ARG A 46 5.35 -3.11 -4.51
N LEU A 47 5.30 -2.94 -3.18
CA LEU A 47 6.39 -3.33 -2.29
C LEU A 47 6.63 -4.84 -2.31
N ASP A 48 5.56 -5.63 -2.35
CA ASP A 48 5.66 -7.09 -2.47
C ASP A 48 6.34 -7.49 -3.78
N ALA A 49 5.97 -6.85 -4.89
CA ALA A 49 6.61 -7.08 -6.18
C ALA A 49 8.09 -6.70 -6.16
N ASP A 50 8.43 -5.57 -5.55
CA ASP A 50 9.82 -5.11 -5.40
C ASP A 50 10.63 -6.08 -4.53
N LEU A 51 10.04 -6.61 -3.46
CA LEU A 51 10.68 -7.61 -2.60
C LEU A 51 10.94 -8.91 -3.37
N ASP A 52 10.00 -9.37 -4.16
CA ASP A 52 10.16 -10.57 -4.98
C ASP A 52 11.28 -10.39 -6.00
N GLU A 53 11.35 -9.24 -6.64
CA GLU A 53 12.43 -8.91 -7.55
C GLU A 53 13.79 -8.86 -6.83
N SER A 54 13.84 -8.24 -5.66
CA SER A 54 15.05 -8.19 -4.83
C SER A 54 15.52 -9.59 -4.43
N ARG A 55 14.61 -10.47 -4.07
CA ARG A 55 14.93 -11.87 -3.75
C ARG A 55 15.51 -12.60 -4.96
N ARG A 56 14.93 -12.40 -6.14
CA ARG A 56 15.44 -12.98 -7.40
C ARG A 56 16.84 -12.49 -7.71
N LEU A 57 17.08 -11.20 -7.55
CA LEU A 57 18.41 -10.61 -7.76
C LEU A 57 19.42 -11.14 -6.75
N ASN A 58 19.03 -11.29 -5.49
CA ASN A 58 19.89 -11.86 -4.46
C ASN A 58 20.24 -13.32 -4.73
N LEU A 59 19.27 -14.11 -5.18
CA LEU A 59 19.48 -15.49 -5.59
C LEU A 59 20.45 -15.57 -6.77
N ARG A 60 20.25 -14.75 -7.77
CA ARG A 60 21.13 -14.69 -8.94
C ARG A 60 22.55 -14.28 -8.55
N ALA A 61 22.68 -13.29 -7.65
CA ALA A 61 23.97 -12.87 -7.14
C ALA A 61 24.67 -13.99 -6.37
N ALA A 62 23.94 -14.75 -5.55
CA ALA A 62 24.47 -15.90 -4.82
C ALA A 62 24.94 -17.00 -5.78
N GLU A 63 24.15 -17.30 -6.82
CA GLU A 63 24.52 -18.28 -7.85
C GLU A 63 25.78 -17.85 -8.59
N LEU A 64 25.91 -16.59 -8.95
CA LEU A 64 27.11 -16.06 -9.60
C LEU A 64 28.34 -16.14 -8.70
N LEU A 65 28.18 -15.84 -7.41
CA LEU A 65 29.25 -15.97 -6.43
C LEU A 65 29.69 -17.42 -6.29
N ASP A 66 28.77 -18.36 -6.26
CA ASP A 66 29.10 -19.78 -6.21
C ASP A 66 29.92 -20.21 -7.43
N VAL A 67 29.54 -19.79 -8.62
CA VAL A 67 30.29 -20.06 -9.86
C VAL A 67 31.67 -19.45 -9.78
N VAL A 68 31.79 -18.22 -9.32
CA VAL A 68 33.12 -17.56 -9.17
C VAL A 68 34.01 -18.31 -8.19
N TYR A 69 33.46 -18.70 -7.04
CA TYR A 69 34.22 -19.46 -6.04
C TYR A 69 34.64 -20.84 -6.55
N GLU A 70 33.79 -21.53 -7.29
CA GLU A 70 34.12 -22.80 -7.94
C GLU A 70 35.27 -22.63 -8.94
N GLU A 71 35.18 -21.59 -9.78
CA GLU A 71 36.23 -21.31 -10.76
C GLU A 71 37.54 -20.95 -10.10
N LEU A 72 37.53 -20.13 -9.05
CA LEU A 72 38.73 -19.78 -8.30
C LEU A 72 39.33 -21.01 -7.62
N GLY A 73 38.47 -21.86 -7.05
CA GLY A 73 38.93 -23.13 -6.45
C GLY A 73 39.56 -24.06 -7.46
N ALA A 74 38.95 -24.20 -8.63
CA ALA A 74 39.49 -25.01 -9.72
C ALA A 74 40.84 -24.48 -10.22
N ARG A 75 40.99 -23.17 -10.39
CA ARG A 75 42.24 -22.54 -10.77
C ARG A 75 43.33 -22.74 -9.73
N ARG A 76 42.96 -22.63 -8.46
CA ARG A 76 43.88 -22.84 -7.35
C ARG A 76 44.37 -24.29 -7.30
N ALA A 77 43.48 -25.24 -7.47
CA ALA A 77 43.82 -26.66 -7.56
C ALA A 77 44.73 -26.97 -8.75
N GLY A 78 44.44 -26.37 -9.93
CA GLY A 78 45.28 -26.50 -11.10
C GLY A 78 46.67 -25.92 -10.91
N ARG A 79 46.82 -24.84 -10.16
CA ARG A 79 48.13 -24.25 -9.83
C ARG A 79 48.95 -25.13 -8.86
N GLU A 80 48.27 -25.76 -7.91
CA GLU A 80 48.91 -26.66 -6.95
C GLU A 80 49.34 -27.97 -7.57
N GLU A 81 48.71 -28.42 -8.65
CA GLU A 81 49.05 -29.61 -9.40
C GLU A 81 50.20 -29.42 -10.38
N THR A 82 50.49 -28.19 -10.80
CA THR A 82 51.64 -27.90 -11.65
C THR A 82 52.94 -27.89 -10.82
N PRO A 83 53.92 -28.75 -11.11
CA PRO A 83 55.19 -28.74 -10.42
C PRO A 83 56.01 -27.48 -10.66
#